data_4e8319264470d7cea78efa7398390493
#
_entry.id   4e8319264470d7cea78efa7398390493
#
_cell.length_a   1.000
_cell.length_b   1.000
_cell.length_c   1.000
_cell.angle_alpha   90.00
_cell.angle_beta   90.00
_cell.angle_gamma   90.00
#
_symmetry.space_group_name_H-M   'P 1'
#
loop_
_entity.id
_entity.type
_entity.pdbx_description
1 polymer ?
#
loop_
_entity_poly.entity_id
_entity_poly.type
_entity_poly.pdbx_seq_one_letter_code
_entity_poly.pdbx_strand_id
1 'polypeptide(L)'
;MKKFNIIAAINNDSIIGVKEYGTFSMPWPYLKDDMNHFRKITTDTGSIESGINAIIVGFNTWQTLPSSYRNIRSRFNIVISRDDETDGQFHKYVKTFDEAIEFASSLTNLNEIFVIGGGVIYDLALKHKLLDKLYLTHVGSNYPIDDNVEKVVHFPLTWSKIEKMCDSNFLELDSEISKHDIGKNIVLKFQEYSVKKELYWAIEYLKNNTNLDNKGIIGDKGATGSKGSNLEQHDYYSTEYFWNFYEFITRKVFDLFNSSNEISIPSEECPENQYIELVKTIMEKGIVKQTRNSITKSIFGYQLKYDLSKGYPIQTIKRSYPKAIFEELMWMIRGQTDVSILQKKGVHVWDKNSSKDFLSKYNLPYEEGDIGPGYGFQMRYWGAEYTDCKTSYQGQGIDQLNKCIESIQNNPHDRRIMINLWNCSDLDKMALAPCHFCYMFGVDLYEVPTTSGKKGRLNCHLVQRSWDVLLGWNTTTAALLTYLIANHCDLDPGILVHSISDAHIYQSHIDSGAISQLLQRKCRKFPNLVIRNKKEKIDDYEFDDLIIENYYPCPSISAEMIA
;
A
#
# COMPACT_ATOMS: atom_id res chain seq x y z
N MET A 1 -28.76 0.64 0.83
CA MET A 1 -28.35 1.88 0.17
C MET A 1 -27.09 1.60 -0.63
N LYS A 2 -26.98 2.17 -1.82
CA LYS A 2 -25.82 2.00 -2.71
C LYS A 2 -24.66 2.89 -2.23
N LYS A 3 -23.42 2.44 -2.42
CA LYS A 3 -22.22 3.23 -2.14
C LYS A 3 -22.11 4.40 -3.12
N PHE A 4 -21.35 5.44 -2.78
CA PHE A 4 -21.15 6.61 -3.60
C PHE A 4 -19.68 7.02 -3.68
N ASN A 5 -19.35 7.80 -4.70
CA ASN A 5 -18.02 8.29 -5.02
C ASN A 5 -17.98 9.82 -4.88
N ILE A 6 -16.81 10.36 -4.52
CA ILE A 6 -16.54 11.81 -4.60
C ILE A 6 -15.73 12.07 -5.86
N ILE A 7 -16.05 13.15 -6.58
CA ILE A 7 -15.22 13.68 -7.67
C ILE A 7 -14.99 15.19 -7.47
N ALA A 8 -13.72 15.60 -7.45
CA ALA A 8 -13.33 16.99 -7.20
C ALA A 8 -12.03 17.35 -7.93
N ALA A 9 -11.91 18.61 -8.35
CA ALA A 9 -10.63 19.23 -8.74
C ALA A 9 -10.16 20.15 -7.60
N ILE A 10 -8.88 20.06 -7.26
CA ILE A 10 -8.29 20.67 -6.07
C ILE A 10 -6.90 21.21 -6.43
N ASN A 11 -6.59 22.49 -6.09
CA ASN A 11 -5.25 23.05 -6.29
C ASN A 11 -4.26 22.65 -5.18
N ASN A 12 -3.05 23.16 -5.23
CA ASN A 12 -2.01 22.90 -4.22
C ASN A 12 -2.45 23.30 -2.80
N ASP A 13 -3.26 24.36 -2.66
CA ASP A 13 -3.72 24.92 -1.39
C ASP A 13 -5.07 24.32 -0.95
N SER A 14 -5.51 23.26 -1.59
CA SER A 14 -6.82 22.60 -1.37
C SER A 14 -8.02 23.49 -1.69
N ILE A 15 -7.87 24.53 -2.47
CA ILE A 15 -8.96 25.39 -2.91
C ILE A 15 -9.73 24.70 -4.03
N ILE A 16 -11.07 24.75 -3.97
CA ILE A 16 -12.01 24.19 -4.95
C ILE A 16 -12.92 25.26 -5.55
N GLY A 17 -12.94 26.45 -5.00
CA GLY A 17 -13.75 27.55 -5.49
C GLY A 17 -13.49 28.84 -4.75
N VAL A 18 -13.89 29.93 -5.37
CA VAL A 18 -13.85 31.28 -4.81
C VAL A 18 -15.19 31.98 -5.03
N LYS A 19 -15.53 32.92 -4.17
CA LYS A 19 -16.67 33.82 -4.37
C LYS A 19 -16.17 35.21 -4.64
N GLU A 20 -16.47 35.76 -5.80
CA GLU A 20 -16.13 37.10 -6.26
C GLU A 20 -17.39 37.78 -6.80
N TYR A 21 -17.58 39.05 -6.43
CA TYR A 21 -18.75 39.82 -6.87
C TYR A 21 -20.09 39.09 -6.70
N GLY A 22 -20.25 38.39 -5.57
CA GLY A 22 -21.47 37.64 -5.26
C GLY A 22 -21.58 36.28 -5.96
N THR A 23 -20.69 35.92 -6.90
CA THR A 23 -20.77 34.71 -7.73
C THR A 23 -19.66 33.72 -7.36
N PHE A 24 -20.02 32.43 -7.28
CA PHE A 24 -19.03 31.36 -7.09
C PHE A 24 -18.42 30.95 -8.44
N SER A 25 -17.10 30.73 -8.46
CA SER A 25 -16.35 30.25 -9.62
C SER A 25 -15.22 29.33 -9.20
N MET A 26 -14.64 28.63 -10.16
CA MET A 26 -13.36 27.92 -9.95
C MET A 26 -12.22 28.95 -9.86
N PRO A 27 -11.22 28.75 -9.01
CA PRO A 27 -10.11 29.70 -8.87
C PRO A 27 -9.11 29.65 -10.03
N TRP A 28 -9.29 28.76 -10.99
CA TRP A 28 -8.46 28.59 -12.19
C TRP A 28 -9.28 28.73 -13.48
N PRO A 29 -8.63 29.08 -14.60
CA PRO A 29 -9.32 29.17 -15.88
C PRO A 29 -9.86 27.82 -16.33
N TYR A 30 -10.82 27.84 -17.26
CA TYR A 30 -11.40 26.62 -17.81
C TYR A 30 -10.30 25.63 -18.29
N LEU A 31 -10.25 24.45 -17.68
CA LEU A 31 -9.31 23.36 -17.98
C LEU A 31 -10.05 22.27 -18.75
N LYS A 32 -9.82 22.21 -20.07
CA LYS A 32 -10.54 21.29 -20.97
C LYS A 32 -10.37 19.83 -20.59
N ASP A 33 -9.15 19.44 -20.21
CA ASP A 33 -8.85 18.04 -19.85
C ASP A 33 -9.52 17.63 -18.54
N ASP A 34 -9.57 18.52 -17.54
CA ASP A 34 -10.29 18.28 -16.29
C ASP A 34 -11.81 18.13 -16.54
N MET A 35 -12.38 19.03 -17.31
CA MET A 35 -13.80 18.98 -17.64
C MET A 35 -14.17 17.75 -18.48
N ASN A 36 -13.29 17.31 -19.38
CA ASN A 36 -13.47 16.08 -20.14
C ASN A 36 -13.37 14.84 -19.23
N HIS A 37 -12.43 14.83 -18.30
CA HIS A 37 -12.27 13.76 -17.31
C HIS A 37 -13.51 13.66 -16.41
N PHE A 38 -13.94 14.78 -15.83
CA PHE A 38 -15.18 14.88 -15.05
C PHE A 38 -16.39 14.36 -15.83
N ARG A 39 -16.56 14.82 -17.09
CA ARG A 39 -17.66 14.37 -17.94
C ARG A 39 -17.58 12.87 -18.19
N LYS A 40 -16.40 12.34 -18.56
CA LYS A 40 -16.21 10.92 -18.86
C LYS A 40 -16.64 10.06 -17.67
N ILE A 41 -16.11 10.31 -16.48
CA ILE A 41 -16.39 9.51 -15.28
C ILE A 41 -17.87 9.58 -14.90
N THR A 42 -18.45 10.76 -14.87
CA THR A 42 -19.83 10.96 -14.39
C THR A 42 -20.91 10.62 -15.40
N THR A 43 -20.56 10.35 -16.69
CA THR A 43 -21.53 9.89 -17.73
C THR A 43 -21.35 8.44 -18.14
N ASP A 44 -20.29 7.78 -17.70
CA ASP A 44 -20.09 6.36 -17.95
C ASP A 44 -21.08 5.55 -17.11
N THR A 45 -21.96 4.83 -17.78
CA THR A 45 -22.98 3.97 -17.15
C THR A 45 -22.65 2.49 -17.29
N GLY A 46 -21.40 2.17 -17.65
CA GLY A 46 -20.95 0.80 -17.83
C GLY A 46 -21.77 0.04 -18.89
N SER A 47 -22.13 -1.20 -18.56
CA SER A 47 -22.92 -2.08 -19.43
C SER A 47 -24.43 -2.02 -19.19
N ILE A 48 -24.92 -1.06 -18.38
CA ILE A 48 -26.35 -0.95 -18.07
C ILE A 48 -27.06 -0.25 -19.23
N GLU A 49 -27.92 -0.97 -19.93
CA GLU A 49 -28.76 -0.40 -20.99
C GLU A 49 -29.68 0.68 -20.42
N SER A 50 -29.61 1.89 -20.98
CA SER A 50 -30.31 3.08 -20.46
C SER A 50 -29.94 3.42 -18.99
N GLY A 51 -28.72 3.07 -18.55
CA GLY A 51 -28.22 3.37 -17.22
C GLY A 51 -28.11 4.87 -16.95
N ILE A 52 -28.26 5.24 -15.68
CA ILE A 52 -28.08 6.63 -15.21
C ILE A 52 -27.12 6.67 -14.03
N ASN A 53 -26.35 7.75 -13.91
CA ASN A 53 -25.60 8.09 -12.71
C ASN A 53 -26.35 9.16 -11.91
N ALA A 54 -26.41 9.01 -10.59
CA ALA A 54 -26.94 10.04 -9.71
C ALA A 54 -25.83 11.03 -9.34
N ILE A 55 -26.10 12.32 -9.45
CA ILE A 55 -25.16 13.41 -9.14
C ILE A 55 -25.69 14.19 -7.94
N ILE A 56 -25.05 14.09 -6.79
CA ILE A 56 -25.40 14.83 -5.57
C ILE A 56 -24.57 16.12 -5.52
N VAL A 57 -25.24 17.26 -5.38
CA VAL A 57 -24.64 18.58 -5.43
C VAL A 57 -25.32 19.56 -4.48
N GLY A 58 -24.55 20.44 -3.85
CA GLY A 58 -25.10 21.54 -3.06
C GLY A 58 -25.63 22.68 -3.95
N PHE A 59 -26.65 23.40 -3.47
CA PHE A 59 -27.35 24.44 -4.22
C PHE A 59 -26.44 25.50 -4.84
N ASN A 60 -25.47 26.04 -4.10
CA ASN A 60 -24.55 27.05 -4.63
C ASN A 60 -23.72 26.51 -5.81
N THR A 61 -23.23 25.27 -5.72
CA THR A 61 -22.50 24.63 -6.82
C THR A 61 -23.43 24.32 -7.98
N TRP A 62 -24.66 23.89 -7.71
CA TRP A 62 -25.69 23.69 -8.75
C TRP A 62 -25.94 24.95 -9.58
N GLN A 63 -26.01 26.12 -8.93
CA GLN A 63 -26.21 27.40 -9.63
C GLN A 63 -25.05 27.76 -10.58
N THR A 64 -23.82 27.33 -10.27
CA THR A 64 -22.67 27.61 -11.13
C THR A 64 -22.53 26.66 -12.33
N LEU A 65 -23.22 25.49 -12.32
CA LEU A 65 -23.15 24.55 -13.42
C LEU A 65 -23.82 25.07 -14.68
N PRO A 66 -23.15 25.04 -15.83
CA PRO A 66 -23.79 25.37 -17.13
C PRO A 66 -25.00 24.47 -17.43
N SER A 67 -26.00 24.99 -18.13
CA SER A 67 -27.19 24.23 -18.50
C SER A 67 -26.88 22.93 -19.29
N SER A 68 -25.81 22.93 -20.09
CA SER A 68 -25.30 21.75 -20.81
C SER A 68 -24.81 20.64 -19.90
N TYR A 69 -24.45 20.94 -18.65
CA TYR A 69 -24.05 19.95 -17.63
C TYR A 69 -25.21 19.51 -16.73
N ARG A 70 -26.26 20.34 -16.60
CA ARG A 70 -27.45 20.01 -15.81
C ARG A 70 -28.40 19.04 -16.52
N ASN A 71 -28.42 19.05 -17.87
CA ASN A 71 -29.39 18.33 -18.69
C ASN A 71 -28.79 17.16 -19.48
N ILE A 72 -27.86 16.39 -18.87
CA ILE A 72 -27.27 15.22 -19.51
C ILE A 72 -28.15 13.98 -19.21
N ARG A 73 -28.62 13.30 -20.28
CA ARG A 73 -29.57 12.18 -20.15
C ARG A 73 -29.10 11.00 -19.32
N SER A 74 -27.78 10.75 -19.26
CA SER A 74 -27.18 9.69 -18.44
C SER A 74 -26.92 10.12 -17.00
N ARG A 75 -27.42 11.30 -16.57
CA ARG A 75 -27.31 11.80 -15.20
C ARG A 75 -28.65 12.22 -14.64
N PHE A 76 -28.87 11.94 -13.36
CA PHE A 76 -29.95 12.53 -12.58
C PHE A 76 -29.37 13.35 -11.44
N ASN A 77 -29.67 14.64 -11.37
CA ASN A 77 -29.07 15.52 -10.38
C ASN A 77 -29.94 15.60 -9.12
N ILE A 78 -29.33 15.52 -7.97
CA ILE A 78 -29.98 15.63 -6.67
C ILE A 78 -29.34 16.81 -5.96
N VAL A 79 -30.12 17.88 -5.80
CA VAL A 79 -29.64 19.16 -5.31
C VAL A 79 -30.04 19.32 -3.85
N ILE A 80 -29.03 19.49 -2.99
CA ILE A 80 -29.28 19.74 -1.56
C ILE A 80 -29.48 21.23 -1.35
N SER A 81 -30.71 21.63 -0.98
CA SER A 81 -31.11 23.03 -0.75
C SER A 81 -31.89 23.18 0.55
N ARG A 82 -31.66 24.31 1.26
CA ARG A 82 -32.46 24.66 2.44
C ARG A 82 -33.83 25.24 2.06
N ASP A 83 -33.93 25.86 0.89
CA ASP A 83 -35.12 26.48 0.39
C ASP A 83 -36.00 25.49 -0.34
N ASP A 84 -37.30 25.79 -0.46
CA ASP A 84 -38.26 25.00 -1.22
C ASP A 84 -38.15 25.36 -2.70
N GLU A 85 -37.51 24.48 -3.45
CA GLU A 85 -37.31 24.61 -4.89
C GLU A 85 -38.17 23.61 -5.67
N THR A 86 -38.40 23.89 -6.93
CA THR A 86 -39.25 23.03 -7.77
C THR A 86 -38.43 21.98 -8.51
N ASP A 87 -38.82 20.71 -8.36
CA ASP A 87 -38.23 19.59 -9.09
C ASP A 87 -38.38 19.74 -10.60
N GLY A 88 -37.43 19.21 -11.35
CA GLY A 88 -37.46 19.19 -12.80
C GLY A 88 -37.27 17.79 -13.40
N GLN A 89 -37.31 17.69 -14.72
CA GLN A 89 -37.20 16.42 -15.43
C GLN A 89 -35.89 15.64 -15.11
N PHE A 90 -34.77 16.35 -14.89
CA PHE A 90 -33.45 15.76 -14.68
C PHE A 90 -32.82 16.12 -13.31
N HIS A 91 -33.61 16.66 -12.40
CA HIS A 91 -33.15 17.01 -11.05
C HIS A 91 -34.29 17.00 -10.04
N LYS A 92 -33.88 16.74 -8.78
CA LYS A 92 -34.74 16.79 -7.62
C LYS A 92 -34.04 17.55 -6.50
N TYR A 93 -34.84 18.34 -5.75
CA TYR A 93 -34.36 19.01 -4.55
C TYR A 93 -34.67 18.19 -3.29
N VAL A 94 -33.70 18.15 -2.38
CA VAL A 94 -33.79 17.46 -1.07
C VAL A 94 -33.19 18.36 0.01
N LYS A 95 -33.52 18.10 1.27
CA LYS A 95 -33.08 18.95 2.41
C LYS A 95 -31.77 18.47 3.02
N THR A 96 -31.50 17.16 3.02
CA THR A 96 -30.36 16.57 3.70
C THR A 96 -29.54 15.67 2.78
N PHE A 97 -28.30 15.40 3.20
CA PHE A 97 -27.41 14.50 2.48
C PHE A 97 -27.91 13.05 2.50
N ASP A 98 -28.49 12.63 3.64
CA ASP A 98 -29.04 11.27 3.80
C ASP A 98 -30.26 11.08 2.86
N GLU A 99 -31.17 12.05 2.79
CA GLU A 99 -32.27 12.03 1.80
C GLU A 99 -31.76 11.95 0.36
N ALA A 100 -30.65 12.64 0.04
CA ALA A 100 -30.04 12.57 -1.28
C ALA A 100 -29.58 11.15 -1.62
N ILE A 101 -28.93 10.46 -0.68
CA ILE A 101 -28.47 9.08 -0.88
C ILE A 101 -29.62 8.09 -0.96
N GLU A 102 -30.64 8.24 -0.11
CA GLU A 102 -31.84 7.40 -0.13
C GLU A 102 -32.56 7.53 -1.49
N PHE A 103 -32.80 8.76 -1.92
CA PHE A 103 -33.43 9.01 -3.20
C PHE A 103 -32.59 8.50 -4.37
N ALA A 104 -31.25 8.76 -4.38
CA ALA A 104 -30.35 8.23 -5.38
C ALA A 104 -30.46 6.70 -5.47
N SER A 105 -30.44 6.02 -4.30
CA SER A 105 -30.52 4.56 -4.23
C SER A 105 -31.85 3.98 -4.70
N SER A 106 -32.92 4.79 -4.79
CA SER A 106 -34.25 4.39 -5.26
C SER A 106 -34.44 4.51 -6.78
N LEU A 107 -33.48 5.14 -7.47
CA LEU A 107 -33.57 5.34 -8.92
C LEU A 107 -33.47 4.01 -9.68
N THR A 108 -34.33 3.81 -10.64
CA THR A 108 -34.26 2.66 -11.57
C THR A 108 -33.10 2.83 -12.54
N ASN A 109 -32.44 1.72 -12.88
CA ASN A 109 -31.25 1.68 -13.76
C ASN A 109 -30.06 2.52 -13.24
N LEU A 110 -29.97 2.71 -11.94
CA LEU A 110 -28.86 3.42 -11.32
C LEU A 110 -27.56 2.63 -11.48
N ASN A 111 -26.55 3.25 -12.14
CA ASN A 111 -25.20 2.71 -12.22
C ASN A 111 -24.37 3.14 -11.00
N GLU A 112 -24.05 4.42 -10.86
CA GLU A 112 -23.24 4.95 -9.76
C GLU A 112 -23.82 6.24 -9.19
N ILE A 113 -23.35 6.59 -7.98
CA ILE A 113 -23.67 7.86 -7.30
C ILE A 113 -22.38 8.66 -7.17
N PHE A 114 -22.38 9.90 -7.62
CA PHE A 114 -21.25 10.84 -7.52
C PHE A 114 -21.64 12.07 -6.72
N VAL A 115 -20.77 12.45 -5.79
CA VAL A 115 -20.87 13.71 -5.04
C VAL A 115 -19.87 14.69 -5.67
N ILE A 116 -20.41 15.85 -6.14
CA ILE A 116 -19.62 16.83 -6.89
C ILE A 116 -19.45 18.17 -6.16
N GLY A 117 -19.85 18.22 -4.90
CA GLY A 117 -19.57 19.35 -4.02
C GLY A 117 -20.77 20.27 -3.75
N GLY A 118 -20.59 21.51 -3.20
CA GLY A 118 -19.33 22.15 -2.79
C GLY A 118 -18.79 21.68 -1.43
N GLY A 119 -17.96 22.52 -0.84
CA GLY A 119 -17.16 22.18 0.34
C GLY A 119 -17.95 21.53 1.49
N VAL A 120 -19.12 22.06 1.83
CA VAL A 120 -19.99 21.47 2.88
C VAL A 120 -20.48 20.07 2.50
N ILE A 121 -20.83 19.86 1.24
CA ILE A 121 -21.32 18.56 0.75
C ILE A 121 -20.18 17.54 0.70
N TYR A 122 -18.97 17.96 0.31
CA TYR A 122 -17.78 17.10 0.40
C TYR A 122 -17.46 16.71 1.84
N ASP A 123 -17.60 17.64 2.79
CA ASP A 123 -17.36 17.36 4.20
C ASP A 123 -18.34 16.31 4.76
N LEU A 124 -19.63 16.43 4.43
CA LEU A 124 -20.65 15.42 4.77
C LEU A 124 -20.36 14.06 4.13
N ALA A 125 -19.96 14.06 2.87
CA ALA A 125 -19.66 12.83 2.12
C ALA A 125 -18.43 12.10 2.66
N LEU A 126 -17.37 12.83 3.00
CA LEU A 126 -16.14 12.25 3.56
C LEU A 126 -16.36 11.58 4.93
N LYS A 127 -17.39 11.99 5.67
CA LYS A 127 -17.79 11.44 6.99
C LYS A 127 -18.81 10.31 6.90
N HIS A 128 -19.24 9.95 5.69
CA HIS A 128 -20.35 9.01 5.52
C HIS A 128 -19.85 7.59 5.22
N LYS A 129 -20.44 6.58 5.87
CA LYS A 129 -20.07 5.16 5.78
C LYS A 129 -20.22 4.50 4.40
N LEU A 130 -20.96 5.13 3.48
CA LEU A 130 -21.17 4.61 2.13
C LEU A 130 -20.23 5.21 1.07
N LEU A 131 -19.23 5.99 1.48
CA LEU A 131 -18.20 6.48 0.58
C LEU A 131 -17.35 5.30 0.07
N ASP A 132 -17.14 5.20 -1.25
CA ASP A 132 -16.40 4.10 -1.87
C ASP A 132 -15.09 4.55 -2.49
N LYS A 133 -15.14 5.58 -3.34
CA LYS A 133 -13.96 6.08 -4.07
C LYS A 133 -13.87 7.60 -4.06
N LEU A 134 -12.62 8.08 -4.22
CA LEU A 134 -12.32 9.49 -4.48
C LEU A 134 -11.69 9.59 -5.88
N TYR A 135 -12.28 10.38 -6.75
CA TYR A 135 -11.71 10.80 -8.03
C TYR A 135 -11.23 12.25 -7.87
N LEU A 136 -9.94 12.46 -7.73
CA LEU A 136 -9.37 13.76 -7.47
C LEU A 136 -8.49 14.22 -8.63
N THR A 137 -8.75 15.42 -9.13
CA THR A 137 -7.84 16.11 -10.05
C THR A 137 -6.96 17.06 -9.26
N HIS A 138 -5.66 16.79 -9.16
CA HIS A 138 -4.71 17.75 -8.62
C HIS A 138 -4.36 18.79 -9.69
N VAL A 139 -4.74 20.01 -9.46
CA VAL A 139 -4.40 21.17 -10.31
C VAL A 139 -3.11 21.78 -9.77
N GLY A 140 -1.99 21.48 -10.43
CA GLY A 140 -0.64 21.89 -10.03
C GLY A 140 -0.37 23.38 -10.25
N SER A 141 -1.14 24.24 -9.60
CA SER A 141 -0.90 25.68 -9.57
C SER A 141 -1.29 26.27 -8.22
N ASN A 142 -0.54 27.28 -7.79
CA ASN A 142 -0.96 28.16 -6.72
C ASN A 142 -1.72 29.32 -7.35
N TYR A 143 -2.93 29.53 -6.93
CA TYR A 143 -3.71 30.67 -7.38
C TYR A 143 -3.53 31.82 -6.40
N PRO A 144 -3.02 32.98 -6.80
CA PRO A 144 -3.02 34.17 -5.95
C PRO A 144 -4.48 34.50 -5.66
N ILE A 145 -4.82 34.61 -4.39
CA ILE A 145 -6.13 35.08 -3.95
C ILE A 145 -6.07 36.59 -4.12
N ASP A 146 -6.89 37.13 -5.02
CA ASP A 146 -7.01 38.56 -5.26
C ASP A 146 -7.79 39.24 -4.09
N ASP A 147 -7.53 40.52 -3.84
CA ASP A 147 -8.22 41.32 -2.81
C ASP A 147 -9.74 41.41 -3.01
N ASN A 148 -10.24 41.07 -4.19
CA ASN A 148 -11.66 41.00 -4.55
C ASN A 148 -12.38 39.70 -4.16
N VAL A 149 -11.66 38.72 -3.60
CA VAL A 149 -12.22 37.43 -3.20
C VAL A 149 -12.96 37.59 -1.86
N GLU A 150 -14.30 37.49 -1.90
CA GLU A 150 -15.16 37.54 -0.71
C GLU A 150 -15.05 36.29 0.15
N LYS A 151 -14.83 35.13 -0.48
CA LYS A 151 -14.75 33.84 0.21
C LYS A 151 -13.95 32.84 -0.61
N VAL A 152 -13.08 32.11 0.09
CA VAL A 152 -12.38 30.93 -0.44
C VAL A 152 -13.07 29.68 0.06
N VAL A 153 -13.29 28.70 -0.85
CA VAL A 153 -13.88 27.41 -0.53
C VAL A 153 -12.81 26.34 -0.67
N HIS A 154 -12.54 25.63 0.41
CA HIS A 154 -11.56 24.54 0.43
C HIS A 154 -12.23 23.19 0.33
N PHE A 155 -11.52 22.23 -0.27
CA PHE A 155 -11.80 20.82 -0.09
C PHE A 155 -11.43 20.42 1.34
N PRO A 156 -12.22 19.59 2.01
CA PRO A 156 -11.97 19.28 3.43
C PRO A 156 -10.64 18.56 3.70
N LEU A 157 -10.04 17.94 2.68
CA LEU A 157 -8.74 17.27 2.77
C LEU A 157 -7.66 18.07 2.05
N THR A 158 -6.53 18.29 2.71
CA THR A 158 -5.30 18.75 2.04
C THR A 158 -4.57 17.58 1.40
N TRP A 159 -3.71 17.84 0.41
CA TRP A 159 -2.89 16.78 -0.21
C TRP A 159 -2.06 16.02 0.83
N SER A 160 -1.46 16.71 1.79
CA SER A 160 -0.72 16.08 2.89
C SER A 160 -1.59 15.16 3.75
N LYS A 161 -2.88 15.50 3.95
CA LYS A 161 -3.84 14.62 4.66
C LYS A 161 -4.21 13.40 3.83
N ILE A 162 -4.41 13.56 2.52
CA ILE A 162 -4.65 12.44 1.61
C ILE A 162 -3.46 11.46 1.61
N GLU A 163 -2.23 11.97 1.52
CA GLU A 163 -1.01 11.17 1.63
C GLU A 163 -0.96 10.40 2.96
N LYS A 164 -1.22 11.08 4.08
CA LYS A 164 -1.29 10.44 5.41
C LYS A 164 -2.39 9.38 5.49
N MET A 165 -3.53 9.58 4.83
CA MET A 165 -4.60 8.58 4.76
C MET A 165 -4.18 7.35 3.94
N CYS A 166 -3.42 7.53 2.86
CA CYS A 166 -2.82 6.43 2.12
C CYS A 166 -1.80 5.68 2.99
N ASP A 167 -0.92 6.42 3.67
CA ASP A 167 0.08 5.84 4.58
C ASP A 167 -0.57 5.06 5.74
N SER A 168 -1.74 5.48 6.19
CA SER A 168 -2.50 4.84 7.26
C SER A 168 -3.42 3.72 6.76
N ASN A 169 -3.38 3.38 5.47
CA ASN A 169 -4.22 2.36 4.83
C ASN A 169 -5.74 2.65 4.90
N PHE A 170 -6.13 3.92 4.95
CA PHE A 170 -7.53 4.33 4.83
C PHE A 170 -7.93 4.63 3.40
N LEU A 171 -6.96 5.02 2.58
CA LEU A 171 -7.07 5.18 1.14
C LEU A 171 -6.00 4.35 0.43
N GLU A 172 -6.34 3.83 -0.74
CA GLU A 172 -5.40 3.21 -1.67
C GLU A 172 -5.46 3.95 -3.00
N LEU A 173 -4.30 4.41 -3.48
CA LEU A 173 -4.21 5.00 -4.81
C LEU A 173 -4.29 3.89 -5.86
N ASP A 174 -5.41 3.82 -6.57
CA ASP A 174 -5.69 2.80 -7.59
C ASP A 174 -5.02 3.18 -8.93
N SER A 175 -5.07 4.46 -9.29
CA SER A 175 -4.49 4.96 -10.54
C SER A 175 -4.09 6.43 -10.48
N GLU A 176 -3.04 6.80 -11.23
CA GLU A 176 -2.64 8.19 -11.47
C GLU A 176 -2.30 8.38 -12.95
N ILE A 177 -2.87 9.43 -13.55
CA ILE A 177 -2.55 9.86 -14.91
C ILE A 177 -2.18 11.36 -14.87
N SER A 178 -1.00 11.71 -15.35
CA SER A 178 -0.56 13.11 -15.44
C SER A 178 -0.71 13.65 -16.85
N LYS A 179 -1.18 14.90 -16.97
CA LYS A 179 -1.23 15.66 -18.20
C LYS A 179 -0.70 17.06 -17.98
N HIS A 180 -0.03 17.61 -18.98
CA HIS A 180 0.50 18.97 -18.95
C HIS A 180 -0.25 19.84 -19.96
N ASP A 181 -1.00 20.85 -19.47
CA ASP A 181 -1.57 21.91 -20.32
C ASP A 181 -0.48 22.94 -20.59
N ILE A 182 0.25 22.75 -21.69
CA ILE A 182 1.40 23.58 -22.09
C ILE A 182 0.98 25.05 -22.28
N GLY A 183 -0.23 25.30 -22.79
CA GLY A 183 -0.74 26.65 -23.04
C GLY A 183 -1.00 27.47 -21.77
N LYS A 184 -1.21 26.79 -20.64
CA LYS A 184 -1.48 27.40 -19.33
C LYS A 184 -0.40 27.15 -18.29
N ASN A 185 0.62 26.37 -18.66
CA ASN A 185 1.68 25.92 -17.77
C ASN A 185 1.16 25.25 -16.47
N ILE A 186 0.12 24.43 -16.61
CA ILE A 186 -0.52 23.73 -15.50
C ILE A 186 -0.36 22.22 -15.70
N VAL A 187 0.10 21.53 -14.64
CA VAL A 187 0.11 20.08 -14.58
C VAL A 187 -1.17 19.61 -13.91
N LEU A 188 -1.89 18.70 -14.57
CA LEU A 188 -3.06 18.02 -14.02
C LEU A 188 -2.69 16.58 -13.69
N LYS A 189 -2.97 16.15 -12.46
CA LYS A 189 -2.88 14.75 -12.07
C LYS A 189 -4.27 14.23 -11.74
N PHE A 190 -4.73 13.28 -12.50
CA PHE A 190 -5.99 12.58 -12.28
C PHE A 190 -5.71 11.35 -11.42
N GLN A 191 -6.25 11.33 -10.22
CA GLN A 191 -5.96 10.31 -9.22
C GLN A 191 -7.27 9.65 -8.78
N GLU A 192 -7.28 8.32 -8.75
CA GLU A 192 -8.38 7.52 -8.24
C GLU A 192 -7.92 6.81 -6.97
N TYR A 193 -8.72 6.91 -5.91
CA TYR A 193 -8.46 6.29 -4.62
C TYR A 193 -9.63 5.42 -4.19
N SER A 194 -9.38 4.19 -3.78
CA SER A 194 -10.34 3.34 -3.08
C SER A 194 -10.31 3.60 -1.57
N VAL A 195 -11.51 3.71 -0.98
CA VAL A 195 -11.68 3.87 0.46
C VAL A 195 -11.68 2.49 1.12
N LYS A 196 -10.77 2.27 2.05
CA LYS A 196 -10.63 0.98 2.73
C LYS A 196 -11.65 0.80 3.85
N LYS A 197 -12.03 -0.44 4.11
CA LYS A 197 -13.04 -0.80 5.14
C LYS A 197 -12.60 -0.40 6.55
N GLU A 198 -11.32 -0.33 6.81
CA GLU A 198 -10.72 0.08 8.09
C GLU A 198 -11.15 1.48 8.51
N LEU A 199 -11.37 2.38 7.55
CA LEU A 199 -11.92 3.72 7.82
C LEU A 199 -13.35 3.63 8.39
N TYR A 200 -14.19 2.76 7.85
CA TYR A 200 -15.57 2.59 8.32
C TYR A 200 -15.63 2.01 9.72
N TRP A 201 -14.79 1.03 10.02
CA TRP A 201 -14.69 0.43 11.34
C TRP A 201 -14.26 1.44 12.40
N ALA A 202 -13.29 2.29 12.07
CA ALA A 202 -12.85 3.36 12.95
C ALA A 202 -13.98 4.36 13.23
N ILE A 203 -14.72 4.78 12.21
CA ILE A 203 -15.84 5.74 12.33
C ILE A 203 -17.00 5.11 13.11
N GLU A 204 -17.34 3.83 12.87
CA GLU A 204 -18.47 3.15 13.49
C GLU A 204 -18.19 2.77 14.94
N TYR A 205 -16.97 2.31 15.23
CA TYR A 205 -16.52 2.05 16.60
C TYR A 205 -16.64 3.29 17.49
N LEU A 206 -16.35 4.45 16.94
CA LEU A 206 -16.41 5.72 17.68
C LEU A 206 -17.84 6.21 17.89
N LYS A 207 -18.72 6.09 16.89
CA LYS A 207 -20.15 6.39 17.04
C LYS A 207 -20.78 5.55 18.14
N ASN A 208 -20.34 4.29 18.28
CA ASN A 208 -20.92 3.33 19.24
C ASN A 208 -20.29 3.36 20.64
N ASN A 209 -19.08 3.92 20.77
CA ASN A 209 -18.34 3.93 22.04
C ASN A 209 -18.09 5.33 22.61
N THR A 210 -18.55 6.39 21.96
CA THR A 210 -18.51 7.76 22.51
C THR A 210 -19.73 8.07 23.37
N ASN A 211 -20.06 7.20 24.34
CA ASN A 211 -20.63 7.64 25.61
C ASN A 211 -19.53 8.23 26.50
N LEU A 212 -18.52 8.81 25.92
CA LEU A 212 -17.58 9.67 26.61
C LEU A 212 -18.30 10.99 26.88
N ASP A 213 -18.74 11.12 28.13
CA ASP A 213 -19.27 12.34 28.69
C ASP A 213 -18.57 13.56 28.08
N ASN A 214 -19.37 14.51 27.62
CA ASN A 214 -18.95 15.82 27.07
C ASN A 214 -18.09 16.66 28.03
N LYS A 215 -17.49 16.06 29.07
CA LYS A 215 -16.67 16.72 30.09
C LYS A 215 -15.16 16.59 29.91
N GLY A 216 -14.67 15.81 28.94
CA GLY A 216 -13.23 15.52 28.79
C GLY A 216 -12.47 16.31 27.71
N ILE A 217 -13.14 17.11 26.88
CA ILE A 217 -12.50 17.78 25.71
C ILE A 217 -12.59 19.33 25.80
N ILE A 218 -13.18 19.90 26.83
CA ILE A 218 -13.15 21.35 27.05
C ILE A 218 -12.08 21.63 28.10
N GLY A 219 -10.88 21.86 27.65
CA GLY A 219 -9.81 22.51 28.44
C GLY A 219 -10.25 23.92 28.81
N ASP A 220 -10.41 24.12 30.10
CA ASP A 220 -10.69 25.31 30.84
C ASP A 220 -10.02 26.59 30.26
N LYS A 221 -10.83 27.54 29.81
CA LYS A 221 -10.56 28.98 30.05
C LYS A 221 -11.84 29.78 29.88
N GLY A 222 -12.24 30.34 31.00
CA GLY A 222 -13.46 31.09 31.19
C GLY A 222 -13.62 32.33 30.31
N ALA A 223 -14.88 32.60 30.04
CA ALA A 223 -15.40 33.95 29.90
C ALA A 223 -16.87 33.96 30.32
N THR A 224 -17.11 34.67 31.37
CA THR A 224 -18.41 35.09 31.89
C THR A 224 -19.12 36.05 30.94
N GLY A 225 -20.44 35.84 30.76
CA GLY A 225 -21.33 37.01 30.56
C GLY A 225 -22.26 36.98 29.37
N SER A 226 -23.49 36.76 29.67
CA SER A 226 -24.74 37.43 29.29
C SER A 226 -25.70 36.65 28.36
N LYS A 227 -26.92 36.62 28.89
CA LYS A 227 -28.17 36.07 28.30
C LYS A 227 -28.57 36.76 27.00
N GLY A 228 -29.10 36.00 26.06
CA GLY A 228 -29.88 36.53 24.93
C GLY A 228 -30.20 35.47 23.87
N SER A 229 -31.34 34.85 24.02
CA SER A 229 -32.32 34.35 23.04
C SER A 229 -31.88 33.77 21.68
N ASN A 230 -32.37 32.54 21.49
CA ASN A 230 -32.91 31.92 20.26
C ASN A 230 -31.98 31.33 19.20
N LEU A 231 -32.03 29.97 19.16
CA LEU A 231 -32.10 29.14 17.94
C LEU A 231 -31.18 29.53 16.77
N GLU A 232 -29.89 29.37 16.95
CA GLU A 232 -28.91 29.15 15.87
C GLU A 232 -27.64 28.55 16.44
N GLN A 233 -27.68 27.28 16.82
CA GLN A 233 -26.46 26.56 17.16
C GLN A 233 -26.60 25.07 16.81
N HIS A 234 -26.63 24.78 15.51
CA HIS A 234 -25.93 23.64 15.00
C HIS A 234 -24.54 24.17 14.60
N ASP A 235 -23.68 24.31 15.59
CA ASP A 235 -22.25 24.48 15.37
C ASP A 235 -21.74 23.23 14.63
N TYR A 236 -21.61 23.39 13.32
CA TYR A 236 -20.81 22.50 12.51
C TYR A 236 -19.43 22.46 13.15
N TYR A 237 -19.04 21.31 13.70
CA TYR A 237 -17.65 21.07 14.08
C TYR A 237 -16.79 21.51 12.92
N SER A 238 -15.88 22.45 13.15
CA SER A 238 -15.01 22.95 12.09
C SER A 238 -14.27 21.77 11.46
N THR A 239 -13.95 21.85 10.18
CA THR A 239 -13.18 20.82 9.47
C THR A 239 -11.90 20.48 10.24
N GLU A 240 -11.31 21.48 10.88
CA GLU A 240 -10.13 21.36 11.75
C GLU A 240 -10.41 20.54 13.02
N TYR A 241 -11.58 20.69 13.65
CA TYR A 241 -11.99 19.88 14.79
C TYR A 241 -12.20 18.40 14.39
N PHE A 242 -12.83 18.15 13.24
CA PHE A 242 -13.01 16.81 12.71
C PHE A 242 -11.64 16.16 12.42
N TRP A 243 -10.69 16.90 11.86
CA TRP A 243 -9.36 16.37 11.55
C TRP A 243 -8.50 16.22 12.80
N ASN A 244 -8.59 17.11 13.76
CA ASN A 244 -7.95 16.94 15.08
C ASN A 244 -8.58 15.76 15.83
N PHE A 245 -9.90 15.58 15.71
CA PHE A 245 -10.63 14.44 16.24
C PHE A 245 -10.27 13.16 15.45
N TYR A 246 -10.15 13.24 14.14
CA TYR A 246 -9.71 12.13 13.27
C TYR A 246 -8.24 11.75 13.53
N GLU A 247 -7.35 12.71 13.72
CA GLU A 247 -5.97 12.48 14.16
C GLU A 247 -5.90 11.91 15.58
N PHE A 248 -6.74 12.43 16.48
CA PHE A 248 -6.92 11.89 17.83
C PHE A 248 -7.47 10.47 17.80
N ILE A 249 -8.43 10.19 16.91
CA ILE A 249 -9.02 8.87 16.73
C ILE A 249 -8.07 7.91 16.05
N THR A 250 -7.41 8.32 14.97
CA THR A 250 -6.38 7.51 14.32
C THR A 250 -5.30 7.17 15.33
N ARG A 251 -4.96 8.09 16.21
CA ARG A 251 -4.06 7.90 17.33
C ARG A 251 -4.67 7.02 18.42
N LYS A 252 -5.94 7.22 18.79
CA LYS A 252 -6.67 6.42 19.81
C LYS A 252 -7.11 5.05 19.31
N VAL A 253 -7.56 4.91 18.08
CA VAL A 253 -7.83 3.60 17.45
C VAL A 253 -6.51 2.88 17.25
N PHE A 254 -5.47 3.57 16.83
CA PHE A 254 -4.11 3.08 16.79
C PHE A 254 -3.61 2.67 18.19
N ASP A 255 -3.86 3.51 19.22
CA ASP A 255 -3.52 3.24 20.61
C ASP A 255 -4.45 2.16 21.22
N LEU A 256 -5.72 2.07 20.85
CA LEU A 256 -6.67 1.04 21.32
C LEU A 256 -6.46 -0.32 20.63
N PHE A 257 -6.14 -0.37 19.35
CA PHE A 257 -5.67 -1.60 18.71
C PHE A 257 -4.29 -2.01 19.25
N ASN A 258 -3.51 -1.05 19.76
CA ASN A 258 -2.27 -1.33 20.47
C ASN A 258 -2.49 -1.55 21.98
N SER A 259 -3.55 -1.02 22.61
CA SER A 259 -3.81 -1.14 24.06
C SER A 259 -4.74 -2.29 24.43
N SER A 260 -5.54 -2.84 23.52
CA SER A 260 -6.27 -4.10 23.79
C SER A 260 -5.34 -5.33 23.82
N ASN A 261 -4.06 -5.13 23.57
CA ASN A 261 -2.97 -6.06 23.84
C ASN A 261 -1.68 -5.29 24.23
N GLU A 262 -1.79 -4.35 25.17
CA GLU A 262 -0.64 -4.03 26.01
C GLU A 262 -0.41 -5.18 27.00
N ILE A 263 0.09 -6.27 26.44
CA ILE A 263 1.41 -6.68 26.92
C ILE A 263 2.32 -5.62 26.33
N SER A 264 2.68 -4.60 27.11
CA SER A 264 3.87 -3.81 26.87
C SER A 264 5.00 -4.82 26.74
N ILE A 265 5.32 -5.21 25.50
CA ILE A 265 6.55 -5.94 25.24
C ILE A 265 7.60 -4.89 25.62
N PRO A 266 8.41 -5.11 26.65
CA PRO A 266 9.51 -4.23 26.97
C PRO A 266 10.26 -3.96 25.67
N SER A 267 10.80 -2.76 25.47
CA SER A 267 11.50 -2.38 24.25
C SER A 267 12.62 -3.35 23.87
N GLU A 268 13.02 -4.21 24.80
CA GLU A 268 14.00 -5.28 24.67
C GLU A 268 13.48 -6.57 24.00
N GLU A 269 12.16 -6.79 23.89
CA GLU A 269 11.58 -8.07 23.40
C GLU A 269 11.01 -8.03 21.98
N CYS A 270 11.00 -6.87 21.28
CA CYS A 270 10.53 -6.84 19.91
C CYS A 270 11.51 -7.60 18.99
N PRO A 271 11.08 -8.70 18.32
CA PRO A 271 11.99 -9.51 17.50
C PRO A 271 12.66 -8.73 16.36
N GLU A 272 12.07 -7.62 15.89
CA GLU A 272 12.65 -6.74 14.87
C GLU A 272 13.77 -5.83 15.45
N ASN A 273 13.95 -5.74 16.77
CA ASN A 273 15.03 -4.96 17.39
C ASN A 273 16.41 -5.41 16.89
N GLN A 274 16.62 -6.70 16.65
CA GLN A 274 17.90 -7.18 16.11
C GLN A 274 18.22 -6.59 14.73
N TYR A 275 17.23 -6.29 13.90
CA TYR A 275 17.40 -5.56 12.63
C TYR A 275 17.77 -4.09 12.89
N ILE A 276 17.10 -3.44 13.84
CA ILE A 276 17.41 -2.06 14.23
C ILE A 276 18.83 -1.95 14.78
N GLU A 277 19.25 -2.91 15.61
CA GLU A 277 20.61 -2.97 16.16
C GLU A 277 21.66 -3.24 15.05
N LEU A 278 21.33 -4.02 14.03
CA LEU A 278 22.17 -4.15 12.84
C LEU A 278 22.38 -2.80 12.15
N VAL A 279 21.29 -2.06 11.89
CA VAL A 279 21.36 -0.73 11.25
C VAL A 279 22.20 0.23 12.09
N LYS A 280 22.00 0.30 13.41
CA LYS A 280 22.80 1.11 14.33
C LYS A 280 24.27 0.70 14.29
N THR A 281 24.54 -0.60 14.35
CA THR A 281 25.91 -1.13 14.31
C THR A 281 26.63 -0.73 13.02
N ILE A 282 25.95 -0.79 11.87
CA ILE A 282 26.52 -0.31 10.61
C ILE A 282 26.80 1.19 10.69
N MET A 283 25.85 1.97 11.20
CA MET A 283 26.02 3.43 11.31
C MET A 283 27.14 3.84 12.27
N GLU A 284 27.35 3.12 13.35
CA GLU A 284 28.37 3.43 14.36
C GLU A 284 29.75 2.86 13.99
N LYS A 285 29.80 1.59 13.61
CA LYS A 285 31.04 0.80 13.49
C LYS A 285 31.35 0.37 12.07
N GLY A 286 30.44 0.59 11.10
CA GLY A 286 30.62 0.17 9.72
C GLY A 286 31.79 0.88 9.04
N ILE A 287 32.49 0.14 8.17
CA ILE A 287 33.60 0.65 7.38
C ILE A 287 33.04 1.18 6.05
N VAL A 288 33.49 2.38 5.66
CA VAL A 288 33.14 2.98 4.36
C VAL A 288 33.97 2.30 3.28
N LYS A 289 33.31 1.84 2.24
CA LYS A 289 33.95 1.15 1.08
C LYS A 289 33.43 1.74 -0.23
N GLN A 290 34.35 1.95 -1.17
CA GLN A 290 33.97 2.15 -2.58
C GLN A 290 33.69 0.78 -3.18
N THR A 291 32.46 0.52 -3.60
CA THR A 291 32.07 -0.72 -4.25
C THR A 291 31.89 -0.51 -5.76
N ARG A 292 31.58 -1.58 -6.49
CA ARG A 292 31.32 -1.52 -7.93
C ARG A 292 30.23 -0.50 -8.31
N ASN A 293 29.19 -0.40 -7.49
CA ASN A 293 28.00 0.36 -7.82
C ASN A 293 27.96 1.73 -7.12
N SER A 294 28.46 1.83 -5.88
CA SER A 294 28.38 3.05 -5.08
C SER A 294 29.25 2.96 -3.83
N ILE A 295 29.31 4.05 -3.06
CA ILE A 295 29.90 4.06 -1.72
C ILE A 295 28.90 3.39 -0.76
N THR A 296 29.40 2.49 0.09
CA THR A 296 28.63 1.83 1.13
C THR A 296 29.32 1.96 2.47
N LYS A 297 28.52 1.92 3.54
CA LYS A 297 29.00 1.70 4.91
C LYS A 297 28.56 0.30 5.33
N SER A 298 29.48 -0.56 5.72
CA SER A 298 29.17 -1.98 5.93
C SER A 298 29.91 -2.61 7.12
N ILE A 299 29.33 -3.70 7.61
CA ILE A 299 29.98 -4.63 8.55
C ILE A 299 30.06 -6.01 7.91
N PHE A 300 31.06 -6.80 8.32
CA PHE A 300 31.27 -8.15 7.84
C PHE A 300 30.88 -9.17 8.91
N GLY A 301 30.02 -10.13 8.52
CA GLY A 301 29.58 -11.21 9.40
C GLY A 301 28.56 -10.76 10.45
N TYR A 302 27.27 -10.88 10.12
CA TYR A 302 26.18 -10.62 11.06
C TYR A 302 25.13 -11.73 10.96
N GLN A 303 24.41 -11.96 12.05
CA GLN A 303 23.38 -12.99 12.08
C GLN A 303 22.12 -12.46 12.75
N LEU A 304 20.98 -12.70 12.10
CA LEU A 304 19.65 -12.47 12.62
C LEU A 304 18.98 -13.81 12.88
N LYS A 305 18.17 -13.90 13.94
CA LYS A 305 17.48 -15.15 14.31
C LYS A 305 16.03 -14.85 14.69
N TYR A 306 15.09 -15.50 14.02
CA TYR A 306 13.67 -15.32 14.24
C TYR A 306 12.98 -16.65 14.55
N ASP A 307 12.12 -16.65 15.56
CA ASP A 307 11.19 -17.74 15.85
C ASP A 307 9.91 -17.49 15.04
N LEU A 308 9.73 -18.23 13.95
CA LEU A 308 8.61 -18.06 13.02
C LEU A 308 7.27 -18.46 13.65
N SER A 309 7.27 -19.22 14.76
CA SER A 309 6.03 -19.52 15.51
C SER A 309 5.47 -18.29 16.23
N LYS A 310 6.30 -17.25 16.41
CA LYS A 310 5.92 -16.00 17.09
C LYS A 310 5.49 -14.89 16.11
N GLY A 311 5.55 -15.14 14.82
CA GLY A 311 5.11 -14.22 13.78
C GLY A 311 6.00 -14.24 12.54
N TYR A 312 5.45 -13.68 11.47
CA TYR A 312 6.11 -13.59 10.17
C TYR A 312 7.02 -12.35 10.12
N PRO A 313 8.36 -12.51 9.95
CA PRO A 313 9.31 -11.41 10.03
C PRO A 313 9.31 -10.52 8.77
N ILE A 314 8.16 -9.97 8.45
CA ILE A 314 8.03 -8.85 7.53
C ILE A 314 8.23 -7.55 8.29
N GLN A 315 9.03 -6.64 7.76
CA GLN A 315 9.38 -5.41 8.46
C GLN A 315 8.16 -4.60 8.86
N THR A 316 8.10 -4.19 10.12
CA THR A 316 7.05 -3.33 10.67
C THR A 316 7.52 -1.89 10.84
N ILE A 317 8.83 -1.68 10.94
CA ILE A 317 9.43 -0.35 11.08
C ILE A 317 9.33 0.49 9.79
N LYS A 318 9.11 -0.16 8.69
CA LYS A 318 8.72 0.42 7.39
C LYS A 318 7.79 -0.55 6.65
N ARG A 319 6.95 0.00 5.78
CA ARG A 319 6.06 -0.83 4.95
C ARG A 319 6.87 -1.61 3.93
N SER A 320 6.64 -2.91 3.88
CA SER A 320 7.08 -3.81 2.81
C SER A 320 5.86 -4.23 1.97
N TYR A 321 6.12 -4.79 0.79
CA TYR A 321 5.09 -5.15 -0.19
C TYR A 321 4.93 -6.68 -0.26
N PRO A 322 4.04 -7.29 0.56
CA PRO A 322 3.93 -8.76 0.67
C PRO A 322 3.69 -9.45 -0.67
N LYS A 323 2.86 -8.84 -1.54
CA LYS A 323 2.58 -9.39 -2.87
C LYS A 323 3.84 -9.44 -3.73
N ALA A 324 4.65 -8.38 -3.73
CA ALA A 324 5.89 -8.37 -4.52
C ALA A 324 6.89 -9.43 -4.04
N ILE A 325 7.02 -9.58 -2.71
CA ILE A 325 7.87 -10.61 -2.09
C ILE A 325 7.38 -12.02 -2.47
N PHE A 326 6.07 -12.25 -2.43
CA PHE A 326 5.47 -13.52 -2.80
C PHE A 326 5.69 -13.83 -4.28
N GLU A 327 5.39 -12.89 -5.17
CA GLU A 327 5.49 -13.11 -6.62
C GLU A 327 6.95 -13.35 -7.06
N GLU A 328 7.91 -12.63 -6.48
CA GLU A 328 9.34 -12.88 -6.73
C GLU A 328 9.75 -14.27 -6.24
N LEU A 329 9.34 -14.68 -5.03
CA LEU A 329 9.63 -16.01 -4.52
C LEU A 329 8.99 -17.11 -5.39
N MET A 330 7.73 -16.97 -5.78
CA MET A 330 7.04 -17.95 -6.64
C MET A 330 7.66 -18.02 -8.04
N TRP A 331 8.14 -16.90 -8.57
CA TRP A 331 8.90 -16.87 -9.80
C TRP A 331 10.20 -17.70 -9.69
N MET A 332 10.91 -17.61 -8.57
CA MET A 332 12.07 -18.46 -8.29
C MET A 332 11.67 -19.93 -8.10
N ILE A 333 10.62 -20.22 -7.32
CA ILE A 333 10.09 -21.57 -7.06
C ILE A 333 9.70 -22.24 -8.38
N ARG A 334 9.11 -21.50 -9.31
CA ARG A 334 8.71 -22.00 -10.64
C ARG A 334 9.87 -22.12 -11.64
N GLY A 335 11.11 -21.86 -11.21
CA GLY A 335 12.30 -21.95 -12.05
C GLY A 335 12.37 -20.91 -13.18
N GLN A 336 11.64 -19.82 -13.04
CA GLN A 336 11.52 -18.78 -14.06
C GLN A 336 12.69 -17.80 -14.01
N THR A 337 13.07 -17.28 -15.19
CA THR A 337 14.13 -16.29 -15.38
C THR A 337 13.68 -15.13 -16.28
N ASP A 338 12.44 -15.16 -16.79
CA ASP A 338 11.79 -14.10 -17.57
C ASP A 338 11.18 -13.04 -16.63
N VAL A 339 11.77 -11.85 -16.59
CA VAL A 339 11.33 -10.71 -15.77
C VAL A 339 9.98 -10.17 -16.22
N SER A 340 9.61 -10.36 -17.50
CA SER A 340 8.30 -9.92 -18.02
C SER A 340 7.12 -10.53 -17.26
N ILE A 341 7.33 -11.70 -16.65
CA ILE A 341 6.33 -12.37 -15.82
C ILE A 341 6.08 -11.58 -14.53
N LEU A 342 7.14 -11.07 -13.90
CA LEU A 342 7.07 -10.22 -12.72
C LEU A 342 6.46 -8.84 -13.05
N GLN A 343 6.88 -8.24 -14.16
CA GLN A 343 6.35 -6.94 -14.63
C GLN A 343 4.85 -6.98 -14.84
N LYS A 344 4.32 -8.05 -15.45
CA LYS A 344 2.86 -8.26 -15.61
C LYS A 344 2.09 -8.32 -14.29
N LYS A 345 2.78 -8.65 -13.20
CA LYS A 345 2.24 -8.69 -11.83
C LYS A 345 2.54 -7.42 -11.02
N GLY A 346 3.12 -6.39 -11.67
CA GLY A 346 3.47 -5.11 -11.05
C GLY A 346 4.73 -5.17 -10.18
N VAL A 347 5.63 -6.13 -10.41
CA VAL A 347 6.89 -6.28 -9.66
C VAL A 347 8.06 -5.89 -10.56
N HIS A 348 8.77 -4.82 -10.19
CA HIS A 348 9.77 -4.13 -11.02
C HIS A 348 11.21 -4.19 -10.47
N VAL A 349 11.46 -5.07 -9.50
CA VAL A 349 12.75 -5.14 -8.79
C VAL A 349 13.91 -5.63 -9.65
N TRP A 350 13.63 -6.27 -10.78
CA TRP A 350 14.60 -6.80 -11.72
C TRP A 350 14.77 -5.97 -12.99
N ASP A 351 13.97 -4.91 -13.20
CA ASP A 351 13.95 -4.14 -14.45
C ASP A 351 15.34 -3.61 -14.83
N LYS A 352 16.06 -3.01 -13.87
CA LYS A 352 17.40 -2.46 -14.12
C LYS A 352 18.41 -3.54 -14.49
N ASN A 353 18.37 -4.70 -13.83
CA ASN A 353 19.32 -5.78 -14.02
C ASN A 353 19.02 -6.66 -15.24
N SER A 354 17.86 -6.51 -15.86
CA SER A 354 17.45 -7.23 -17.08
C SER A 354 17.29 -6.32 -18.29
N SER A 355 17.61 -5.03 -18.16
CA SER A 355 17.56 -4.08 -19.29
C SER A 355 18.61 -4.40 -20.35
N LYS A 356 18.33 -4.07 -21.61
CA LYS A 356 19.26 -4.31 -22.71
C LYS A 356 20.62 -3.64 -22.48
N ASP A 357 20.62 -2.42 -21.95
CA ASP A 357 21.85 -1.68 -21.63
C ASP A 357 22.68 -2.41 -20.56
N PHE A 358 22.03 -2.92 -19.51
CA PHE A 358 22.71 -3.68 -18.45
C PHE A 358 23.31 -4.97 -19.01
N LEU A 359 22.53 -5.76 -19.74
CA LEU A 359 22.99 -7.02 -20.34
C LEU A 359 24.17 -6.79 -21.29
N SER A 360 24.08 -5.77 -22.13
CA SER A 360 25.16 -5.39 -23.07
C SER A 360 26.44 -4.97 -22.34
N LYS A 361 26.30 -4.17 -21.25
CA LYS A 361 27.44 -3.72 -20.43
C LYS A 361 28.23 -4.89 -19.84
N TYR A 362 27.57 -5.99 -19.53
CA TYR A 362 28.18 -7.20 -18.94
C TYR A 362 28.43 -8.31 -19.97
N ASN A 363 28.28 -8.01 -21.28
CA ASN A 363 28.46 -8.96 -22.40
C ASN A 363 27.58 -10.23 -22.25
N LEU A 364 26.39 -10.09 -21.71
CA LEU A 364 25.43 -11.19 -21.59
C LEU A 364 24.64 -11.31 -22.91
N PRO A 365 24.55 -12.52 -23.50
CA PRO A 365 23.99 -12.70 -24.84
C PRO A 365 22.46 -12.80 -24.87
N TYR A 366 21.79 -12.32 -23.82
CA TYR A 366 20.34 -12.51 -23.66
C TYR A 366 19.53 -11.33 -24.21
N GLU A 367 18.26 -11.61 -24.50
CA GLU A 367 17.28 -10.58 -24.80
C GLU A 367 16.89 -9.82 -23.51
N GLU A 368 16.37 -8.61 -23.69
CA GLU A 368 15.84 -7.82 -22.59
C GLU A 368 14.78 -8.59 -21.80
N GLY A 369 14.90 -8.57 -20.48
CA GLY A 369 14.02 -9.31 -19.56
C GLY A 369 14.55 -10.68 -19.15
N ASP A 370 15.59 -11.20 -19.77
CA ASP A 370 16.21 -12.47 -19.40
C ASP A 370 17.40 -12.26 -18.46
N ILE A 371 17.36 -12.85 -17.25
CA ILE A 371 18.44 -12.71 -16.26
C ILE A 371 19.50 -13.81 -16.33
N GLY A 372 19.43 -14.70 -17.33
CA GLY A 372 20.31 -15.87 -17.41
C GLY A 372 20.01 -16.95 -16.37
N PRO A 373 20.91 -17.91 -16.17
CA PRO A 373 20.70 -19.08 -15.31
C PRO A 373 20.76 -18.76 -13.81
N GLY A 374 20.12 -17.65 -13.38
CA GLY A 374 20.11 -17.19 -11.99
C GLY A 374 19.01 -17.84 -11.15
N TYR A 375 19.08 -17.68 -9.84
CA TYR A 375 18.06 -17.98 -8.82
C TYR A 375 17.13 -19.17 -9.10
N GLY A 376 15.98 -18.93 -9.74
CA GLY A 376 14.98 -19.97 -10.02
C GLY A 376 15.52 -21.10 -10.88
N PHE A 377 16.35 -20.78 -11.87
CA PHE A 377 16.98 -21.81 -12.70
C PHE A 377 17.90 -22.71 -11.87
N GLN A 378 18.77 -22.16 -11.04
CA GLN A 378 19.63 -22.98 -10.18
C GLN A 378 18.82 -23.77 -9.14
N MET A 379 17.68 -23.24 -8.67
CA MET A 379 16.80 -23.94 -7.74
C MET A 379 16.18 -25.20 -8.35
N ARG A 380 15.79 -25.15 -9.63
CA ARG A 380 14.99 -26.20 -10.27
C ARG A 380 15.74 -27.02 -11.32
N TYR A 381 16.81 -26.49 -11.91
CA TYR A 381 17.48 -27.08 -13.08
C TYR A 381 19.00 -27.07 -12.94
N TRP A 382 19.52 -27.27 -11.72
CA TRP A 382 20.96 -27.24 -11.44
C TRP A 382 21.74 -28.17 -12.37
N GLY A 383 22.72 -27.60 -13.08
CA GLY A 383 23.59 -28.34 -14.01
C GLY A 383 22.97 -28.60 -15.41
N ALA A 384 21.77 -28.13 -15.68
CA ALA A 384 21.26 -28.05 -17.05
C ALA A 384 21.99 -26.97 -17.83
N GLU A 385 22.06 -27.12 -19.16
CA GLU A 385 22.60 -26.07 -20.04
C GLU A 385 21.55 -24.99 -20.30
N TYR A 386 21.87 -23.75 -19.92
CA TYR A 386 20.96 -22.62 -20.09
C TYR A 386 21.04 -22.05 -21.50
N THR A 387 19.91 -21.88 -22.17
CA THR A 387 19.77 -21.24 -23.48
C THR A 387 19.17 -19.84 -23.34
N ASP A 388 17.92 -19.75 -22.87
CA ASP A 388 17.19 -18.50 -22.68
C ASP A 388 16.00 -18.70 -21.71
N CYS A 389 15.36 -17.59 -21.30
CA CYS A 389 14.25 -17.60 -20.35
C CYS A 389 12.94 -18.18 -20.89
N LYS A 390 12.83 -18.49 -22.17
CA LYS A 390 11.64 -19.05 -22.84
C LYS A 390 11.76 -20.54 -23.08
N THR A 391 12.97 -21.08 -23.00
CA THR A 391 13.24 -22.51 -23.18
C THR A 391 12.71 -23.29 -21.99
N SER A 392 12.06 -24.44 -22.26
CA SER A 392 11.63 -25.36 -21.21
C SER A 392 12.77 -26.27 -20.80
N TYR A 393 13.09 -26.27 -19.51
CA TYR A 393 14.11 -27.14 -18.91
C TYR A 393 13.52 -28.31 -18.13
N GLN A 394 12.23 -28.58 -18.30
CA GLN A 394 11.55 -29.67 -17.61
C GLN A 394 12.24 -31.02 -17.87
N GLY A 395 12.59 -31.71 -16.78
CA GLY A 395 13.31 -32.98 -16.86
C GLY A 395 14.83 -32.88 -17.08
N GLN A 396 15.37 -31.65 -17.12
CA GLN A 396 16.80 -31.41 -17.22
C GLN A 396 17.39 -31.03 -15.85
N GLY A 397 18.67 -31.33 -15.65
CA GLY A 397 19.39 -30.97 -14.42
C GLY A 397 18.83 -31.60 -13.16
N ILE A 398 19.11 -30.96 -12.03
CA ILE A 398 18.70 -31.40 -10.69
C ILE A 398 17.71 -30.40 -10.11
N ASP A 399 16.51 -30.87 -9.78
CA ASP A 399 15.50 -30.12 -9.04
C ASP A 399 15.83 -30.14 -7.54
N GLN A 400 16.57 -29.13 -7.06
CA GLN A 400 16.99 -29.05 -5.67
C GLN A 400 15.80 -28.87 -4.72
N LEU A 401 14.79 -28.09 -5.12
CA LEU A 401 13.62 -27.81 -4.29
C LEU A 401 12.80 -29.08 -4.03
N ASN A 402 12.48 -29.84 -5.08
CA ASN A 402 11.75 -31.09 -4.91
C ASN A 402 12.56 -32.12 -4.10
N LYS A 403 13.88 -32.23 -4.32
CA LYS A 403 14.74 -33.07 -3.48
C LYS A 403 14.75 -32.67 -2.01
N CYS A 404 14.72 -31.37 -1.71
CA CYS A 404 14.57 -30.90 -0.34
C CYS A 404 13.24 -31.33 0.27
N ILE A 405 12.13 -31.14 -0.46
CA ILE A 405 10.79 -31.52 -0.01
C ILE A 405 10.72 -33.03 0.24
N GLU A 406 11.20 -33.85 -0.70
CA GLU A 406 11.28 -35.30 -0.56
C GLU A 406 12.11 -35.74 0.67
N SER A 407 13.25 -35.08 0.89
CA SER A 407 14.09 -35.35 2.06
C SER A 407 13.42 -34.96 3.38
N ILE A 408 12.74 -33.80 3.43
CA ILE A 408 11.98 -33.35 4.60
C ILE A 408 10.87 -34.35 4.94
N GLN A 409 10.19 -34.91 3.93
CA GLN A 409 9.07 -35.83 4.11
C GLN A 409 9.53 -37.25 4.49
N ASN A 410 10.61 -37.76 3.87
CA ASN A 410 11.02 -39.15 3.94
C ASN A 410 12.21 -39.40 4.86
N ASN A 411 13.07 -38.39 5.06
CA ASN A 411 14.26 -38.47 5.91
C ASN A 411 14.51 -37.14 6.63
N PRO A 412 13.63 -36.73 7.56
CA PRO A 412 13.64 -35.40 8.19
C PRO A 412 14.92 -35.11 9.00
N HIS A 413 15.69 -36.12 9.40
CA HIS A 413 16.94 -35.97 10.14
C HIS A 413 18.18 -35.90 9.23
N ASP A 414 18.03 -35.87 7.90
CA ASP A 414 19.16 -35.69 7.00
C ASP A 414 19.76 -34.27 7.18
N ARG A 415 21.06 -34.19 7.30
CA ARG A 415 21.81 -32.94 7.45
C ARG A 415 22.23 -32.31 6.12
N ARG A 416 21.77 -32.88 4.99
CA ARG A 416 22.07 -32.44 3.62
C ARG A 416 20.83 -31.83 2.92
N ILE A 417 19.82 -31.44 3.68
CA ILE A 417 18.63 -30.79 3.15
C ILE A 417 18.98 -29.34 2.86
N MET A 418 19.35 -29.05 1.61
CA MET A 418 19.79 -27.72 1.23
C MET A 418 19.50 -27.38 -0.22
N ILE A 419 19.33 -26.10 -0.51
CA ILE A 419 19.26 -25.48 -1.83
C ILE A 419 20.45 -24.55 -1.96
N ASN A 420 21.31 -24.77 -2.94
CA ASN A 420 22.45 -23.91 -3.25
C ASN A 420 22.22 -23.26 -4.64
N LEU A 421 22.25 -21.93 -4.67
CA LEU A 421 22.04 -21.16 -5.91
C LEU A 421 23.38 -20.65 -6.50
N TRP A 422 24.49 -20.84 -5.75
CA TRP A 422 25.83 -20.40 -6.17
C TRP A 422 26.51 -21.47 -7.01
N ASN A 423 26.27 -21.42 -8.32
CA ASN A 423 26.90 -22.31 -9.28
C ASN A 423 28.09 -21.61 -9.94
N CYS A 424 29.31 -21.97 -9.55
CA CYS A 424 30.53 -21.33 -10.05
C CYS A 424 30.69 -21.41 -11.58
N SER A 425 30.12 -22.43 -12.23
CA SER A 425 30.20 -22.61 -13.70
C SER A 425 29.27 -21.66 -14.46
N ASP A 426 28.32 -21.06 -13.80
CA ASP A 426 27.31 -20.21 -14.43
C ASP A 426 27.34 -18.75 -13.96
N LEU A 427 28.20 -18.38 -13.00
CA LEU A 427 28.24 -17.02 -12.45
C LEU A 427 28.40 -15.93 -13.52
N ASP A 428 29.27 -16.18 -14.49
CA ASP A 428 29.57 -15.23 -15.57
C ASP A 428 28.44 -15.15 -16.62
N LYS A 429 27.46 -16.06 -16.53
CA LYS A 429 26.28 -16.09 -17.39
C LYS A 429 25.05 -15.45 -16.73
N MET A 430 25.11 -15.05 -15.46
CA MET A 430 24.00 -14.49 -14.71
C MET A 430 24.02 -12.97 -14.76
N ALA A 431 22.87 -12.34 -14.97
CA ALA A 431 22.74 -10.88 -14.86
C ALA A 431 23.16 -10.39 -13.47
N LEU A 432 22.83 -11.15 -12.42
CA LEU A 432 23.25 -10.87 -11.06
C LEU A 432 23.55 -12.17 -10.33
N ALA A 433 24.79 -12.32 -9.84
CA ALA A 433 25.17 -13.44 -8.99
C ALA A 433 24.30 -13.45 -7.71
N PRO A 434 23.79 -14.61 -7.27
CA PRO A 434 22.85 -14.71 -6.15
C PRO A 434 23.34 -14.03 -4.88
N CYS A 435 22.57 -13.09 -4.34
CA CYS A 435 22.87 -12.45 -3.06
C CYS A 435 22.57 -13.39 -1.89
N HIS A 436 21.35 -13.90 -1.80
CA HIS A 436 20.93 -14.99 -0.94
C HIS A 436 21.11 -16.29 -1.72
N PHE A 437 22.11 -17.06 -1.36
CA PHE A 437 22.59 -18.12 -2.24
C PHE A 437 22.46 -19.53 -1.68
N CYS A 438 22.28 -19.70 -0.38
CA CYS A 438 22.16 -21.01 0.24
C CYS A 438 21.07 -21.04 1.31
N TYR A 439 20.17 -22.01 1.19
CA TYR A 439 19.15 -22.32 2.17
C TYR A 439 19.39 -23.73 2.71
N MET A 440 19.57 -23.86 4.01
CA MET A 440 19.71 -25.14 4.69
C MET A 440 18.52 -25.35 5.60
N PHE A 441 17.93 -26.56 5.55
CA PHE A 441 16.75 -26.88 6.34
C PHE A 441 17.05 -27.97 7.36
N GLY A 442 16.35 -27.91 8.49
CA GLY A 442 16.39 -28.95 9.52
C GLY A 442 14.99 -29.14 10.12
N VAL A 443 14.66 -30.36 10.47
CA VAL A 443 13.36 -30.71 11.04
C VAL A 443 13.51 -31.15 12.47
N ASP A 444 12.75 -30.53 13.37
CA ASP A 444 12.56 -30.96 14.75
C ASP A 444 11.20 -31.64 14.86
N LEU A 445 11.20 -32.98 14.99
CA LEU A 445 9.94 -33.74 15.12
C LEU A 445 9.36 -33.58 16.53
N TYR A 446 8.03 -33.54 16.61
CA TYR A 446 7.33 -33.63 17.88
C TYR A 446 7.27 -35.09 18.35
N GLU A 447 7.27 -35.31 19.65
CA GLU A 447 7.06 -36.66 20.22
C GLU A 447 5.67 -37.21 19.83
N VAL A 448 4.67 -36.34 19.79
CA VAL A 448 3.31 -36.63 19.33
C VAL A 448 2.86 -35.54 18.37
N PRO A 449 2.33 -35.88 17.20
CA PRO A 449 1.78 -34.89 16.27
C PRO A 449 0.72 -34.00 16.94
N THR A 450 0.65 -32.72 16.50
CA THR A 450 -0.36 -31.80 17.01
C THR A 450 -1.77 -32.23 16.62
N THR A 451 -2.78 -31.70 17.28
CA THR A 451 -4.20 -31.94 16.94
C THR A 451 -4.54 -31.49 15.51
N SER A 452 -3.78 -30.57 14.93
CA SER A 452 -3.87 -30.14 13.53
C SER A 452 -3.10 -31.03 12.55
N GLY A 453 -2.51 -32.15 13.02
CA GLY A 453 -1.77 -33.12 12.20
C GLY A 453 -0.32 -32.70 11.89
N LYS A 454 0.21 -31.64 12.49
CA LYS A 454 1.60 -31.23 12.29
C LYS A 454 2.55 -32.17 13.02
N LYS A 455 3.60 -32.61 12.31
CA LYS A 455 4.54 -33.65 12.76
C LYS A 455 5.80 -33.11 13.42
N GLY A 456 6.07 -31.82 13.30
CA GLY A 456 7.28 -31.19 13.80
C GLY A 456 7.41 -29.75 13.31
N ARG A 457 8.60 -29.18 13.42
CA ARG A 457 8.95 -27.83 12.96
C ARG A 457 10.00 -27.86 11.89
N LEU A 458 9.86 -26.99 10.88
CA LEU A 458 10.86 -26.75 9.85
C LEU A 458 11.69 -25.52 10.18
N ASN A 459 12.98 -25.70 10.39
CA ASN A 459 13.95 -24.61 10.57
C ASN A 459 14.62 -24.29 9.23
N CYS A 460 15.02 -23.05 9.04
CA CYS A 460 15.77 -22.58 7.87
C CYS A 460 16.99 -21.77 8.28
N HIS A 461 18.13 -22.04 7.66
CA HIS A 461 19.31 -21.20 7.74
C HIS A 461 19.62 -20.62 6.37
N LEU A 462 19.36 -19.33 6.20
CA LEU A 462 19.71 -18.57 5.01
C LEU A 462 21.15 -18.05 5.12
N VAL A 463 21.98 -18.29 4.11
CA VAL A 463 23.30 -17.66 3.95
C VAL A 463 23.24 -16.66 2.80
N GLN A 464 23.58 -15.41 3.10
CA GLN A 464 23.57 -14.30 2.17
C GLN A 464 24.93 -13.61 2.13
N ARG A 465 25.49 -13.41 0.91
CA ARG A 465 26.81 -12.78 0.73
C ARG A 465 26.78 -11.25 0.85
N SER A 466 25.69 -10.62 0.45
CA SER A 466 25.56 -9.17 0.36
C SER A 466 24.11 -8.75 0.57
N TRP A 467 23.85 -7.80 1.47
CA TRP A 467 22.53 -7.34 1.82
C TRP A 467 22.46 -5.82 1.98
N ASP A 468 21.72 -5.15 1.07
CA ASP A 468 21.23 -3.81 1.33
C ASP A 468 20.17 -3.89 2.43
N VAL A 469 20.53 -3.44 3.62
CA VAL A 469 19.66 -3.60 4.80
C VAL A 469 18.43 -2.71 4.75
N LEU A 470 18.45 -1.61 3.98
CA LEU A 470 17.30 -0.72 3.88
C LEU A 470 16.23 -1.28 2.93
N LEU A 471 16.60 -1.72 1.74
CA LEU A 471 15.64 -2.11 0.70
C LEU A 471 15.46 -3.63 0.58
N GLY A 472 16.46 -4.43 0.97
CA GLY A 472 16.39 -5.88 0.84
C GLY A 472 15.36 -6.54 1.75
N TRP A 473 14.53 -7.41 1.20
CA TRP A 473 13.51 -8.18 1.94
C TRP A 473 13.83 -9.67 2.07
N ASN A 474 15.10 -10.05 1.90
CA ASN A 474 15.52 -11.47 1.80
C ASN A 474 15.21 -12.29 3.08
N THR A 475 15.25 -11.67 4.28
CA THR A 475 14.80 -12.32 5.52
C THR A 475 13.33 -12.75 5.41
N THR A 476 12.48 -11.84 4.91
CA THR A 476 11.05 -12.09 4.72
C THR A 476 10.80 -13.15 3.66
N THR A 477 11.57 -13.13 2.55
CA THR A 477 11.52 -14.16 1.49
C THR A 477 11.88 -15.55 2.03
N ALA A 478 12.97 -15.65 2.82
CA ALA A 478 13.38 -16.92 3.42
C ALA A 478 12.35 -17.45 4.43
N ALA A 479 11.76 -16.55 5.23
CA ALA A 479 10.65 -16.91 6.10
C ALA A 479 9.47 -17.46 5.29
N LEU A 480 9.04 -16.76 4.22
CA LEU A 480 7.93 -17.19 3.38
C LEU A 480 8.21 -18.56 2.74
N LEU A 481 9.41 -18.78 2.21
CA LEU A 481 9.81 -20.09 1.69
C LEU A 481 9.69 -21.18 2.76
N THR A 482 10.12 -20.88 3.99
CA THR A 482 10.01 -21.81 5.13
C THR A 482 8.55 -22.13 5.47
N TYR A 483 7.66 -21.12 5.50
CA TYR A 483 6.23 -21.32 5.71
C TYR A 483 5.58 -22.18 4.62
N LEU A 484 5.91 -21.91 3.35
CA LEU A 484 5.37 -22.68 2.21
C LEU A 484 5.80 -24.16 2.25
N ILE A 485 7.10 -24.42 2.45
CA ILE A 485 7.62 -25.80 2.55
C ILE A 485 7.07 -26.50 3.79
N ALA A 486 7.03 -25.82 4.95
CA ALA A 486 6.47 -26.37 6.18
C ALA A 486 5.00 -26.77 5.99
N ASN A 487 4.18 -25.87 5.41
CA ASN A 487 2.77 -26.19 5.12
C ASN A 487 2.63 -27.37 4.16
N HIS A 488 3.49 -27.42 3.13
CA HIS A 488 3.49 -28.51 2.13
C HIS A 488 3.88 -29.87 2.74
N CYS A 489 4.74 -29.87 3.76
CA CYS A 489 5.27 -31.07 4.42
C CYS A 489 4.57 -31.42 5.76
N ASP A 490 3.45 -30.80 6.10
CA ASP A 490 2.71 -30.99 7.36
C ASP A 490 3.56 -30.68 8.60
N LEU A 491 4.36 -29.61 8.52
CA LEU A 491 5.20 -29.08 9.60
C LEU A 491 4.73 -27.68 10.00
N ASP A 492 5.07 -27.26 11.22
CA ASP A 492 4.99 -25.88 11.64
C ASP A 492 6.26 -25.12 11.23
N PRO A 493 6.20 -23.80 10.97
CA PRO A 493 7.39 -23.00 10.78
C PRO A 493 8.18 -22.90 12.10
N GLY A 494 9.49 -23.09 12.04
CA GLY A 494 10.39 -23.13 13.19
C GLY A 494 11.28 -21.90 13.30
N ILE A 495 12.59 -22.11 13.40
CA ILE A 495 13.57 -21.05 13.53
C ILE A 495 14.12 -20.67 12.15
N LEU A 496 14.14 -19.37 11.86
CA LEU A 496 14.89 -18.80 10.74
C LEU A 496 16.17 -18.17 11.26
N VAL A 497 17.31 -18.62 10.75
CA VAL A 497 18.62 -17.96 10.94
C VAL A 497 19.02 -17.31 9.61
N HIS A 498 19.35 -16.02 9.62
CA HIS A 498 19.86 -15.31 8.45
C HIS A 498 21.30 -14.85 8.72
N SER A 499 22.27 -15.54 8.11
CA SER A 499 23.68 -15.19 8.16
C SER A 499 24.08 -14.34 6.97
N ILE A 500 24.67 -13.17 7.25
CA ILE A 500 24.99 -12.14 6.25
C ILE A 500 26.50 -11.89 6.27
N SER A 501 27.17 -12.04 5.12
CA SER A 501 28.61 -11.74 5.04
C SER A 501 28.86 -10.24 4.96
N ASP A 502 28.25 -9.52 4.02
CA ASP A 502 28.37 -8.05 3.92
C ASP A 502 26.99 -7.41 4.09
N ALA A 503 26.73 -6.91 5.30
CA ALA A 503 25.55 -6.11 5.59
C ALA A 503 25.89 -4.63 5.41
N HIS A 504 25.20 -3.94 4.48
CA HIS A 504 25.59 -2.60 4.10
C HIS A 504 24.40 -1.64 3.93
N ILE A 505 24.74 -0.36 4.02
CA ILE A 505 23.89 0.78 3.74
C ILE A 505 24.58 1.64 2.68
N TYR A 506 23.90 2.01 1.62
CA TYR A 506 24.42 2.92 0.61
C TYR A 506 24.54 4.34 1.15
N GLN A 507 25.56 5.08 0.74
CA GLN A 507 25.76 6.47 1.16
C GLN A 507 24.56 7.35 0.78
N SER A 508 23.95 7.15 -0.39
CA SER A 508 22.73 7.86 -0.82
C SER A 508 21.56 7.66 0.12
N HIS A 509 21.43 6.49 0.75
CA HIS A 509 20.38 6.21 1.77
C HIS A 509 20.64 6.96 3.08
N ILE A 510 21.90 7.22 3.41
CA ILE A 510 22.29 8.03 4.56
C ILE A 510 22.02 9.51 4.27
N ASP A 511 22.47 9.99 3.11
CA ASP A 511 22.39 11.39 2.69
C ASP A 511 20.94 11.85 2.49
N SER A 512 20.05 10.98 2.01
CA SER A 512 18.61 11.25 1.89
C SER A 512 17.86 11.33 3.23
N GLY A 513 18.51 10.98 4.34
CA GLY A 513 17.88 10.90 5.66
C GLY A 513 17.01 9.65 5.88
N ALA A 514 16.96 8.71 4.94
CA ALA A 514 16.15 7.50 5.05
C ALA A 514 16.52 6.64 6.27
N ILE A 515 17.81 6.52 6.57
CA ILE A 515 18.30 5.78 7.75
C ILE A 515 17.95 6.51 9.05
N SER A 516 18.08 7.85 9.09
CA SER A 516 17.69 8.65 10.26
C SER A 516 16.20 8.51 10.53
N GLN A 517 15.37 8.55 9.48
CA GLN A 517 13.94 8.33 9.59
C GLN A 517 13.60 6.91 10.13
N LEU A 518 14.31 5.88 9.67
CA LEU A 518 14.13 4.51 10.14
C LEU A 518 14.45 4.40 11.63
N LEU A 519 15.58 4.93 12.06
CA LEU A 519 16.05 4.82 13.45
C LEU A 519 15.21 5.61 14.47
N GLN A 520 14.40 6.57 14.03
CA GLN A 520 13.46 7.29 14.88
C GLN A 520 12.16 6.52 15.14
N ARG A 521 11.91 5.44 14.41
CA ARG A 521 10.69 4.65 14.52
C ARG A 521 10.84 3.54 15.54
N LYS A 522 9.69 3.09 16.05
CA LYS A 522 9.61 1.90 16.91
C LYS A 522 9.09 0.72 16.10
N CYS A 523 9.69 -0.43 16.27
CA CYS A 523 9.17 -1.67 15.71
C CYS A 523 7.85 -2.06 16.39
N ARG A 524 7.08 -2.89 15.69
CA ARG A 524 5.79 -3.41 16.15
C ARG A 524 5.83 -4.93 16.19
N LYS A 525 4.78 -5.53 16.72
CA LYS A 525 4.62 -6.98 16.70
C LYS A 525 4.57 -7.45 15.25
N PHE A 526 5.26 -8.55 14.94
CA PHE A 526 5.15 -9.18 13.64
C PHE A 526 3.73 -9.69 13.39
N PRO A 527 3.25 -9.60 12.14
CA PRO A 527 1.97 -10.19 11.75
C PRO A 527 2.02 -11.72 11.80
N ASN A 528 0.84 -12.33 11.81
CA ASN A 528 0.70 -13.77 11.61
C ASN A 528 0.55 -14.04 10.11
N LEU A 529 1.26 -15.06 9.62
CA LEU A 529 1.07 -15.59 8.27
C LEU A 529 0.32 -16.92 8.35
N VAL A 530 -0.85 -16.98 7.71
CA VAL A 530 -1.66 -18.18 7.59
C VAL A 530 -1.74 -18.59 6.12
N ILE A 531 -1.45 -19.85 5.82
CA ILE A 531 -1.65 -20.44 4.49
C ILE A 531 -2.94 -21.24 4.50
N ARG A 532 -3.94 -20.81 3.72
CA ARG A 532 -5.32 -21.35 3.77
C ARG A 532 -5.42 -22.82 3.38
N ASN A 533 -4.77 -23.17 2.29
CA ASN A 533 -4.92 -24.49 1.68
C ASN A 533 -3.56 -25.07 1.35
N LYS A 534 -3.38 -26.35 1.64
CA LYS A 534 -2.25 -27.11 1.14
C LYS A 534 -2.48 -27.41 -0.33
N LYS A 535 -1.51 -27.11 -1.18
CA LYS A 535 -1.54 -27.43 -2.62
C LYS A 535 -0.89 -28.78 -2.89
N GLU A 536 -1.23 -29.35 -4.03
CA GLU A 536 -0.64 -30.61 -4.48
C GLU A 536 0.85 -30.43 -4.82
N LYS A 537 1.17 -29.31 -5.48
CA LYS A 537 2.56 -28.91 -5.80
C LYS A 537 2.88 -27.58 -5.15
N ILE A 538 4.14 -27.40 -4.76
CA ILE A 538 4.61 -26.13 -4.20
C ILE A 538 4.54 -24.99 -5.23
N ASP A 539 4.58 -25.32 -6.51
CA ASP A 539 4.45 -24.39 -7.65
C ASP A 539 3.06 -23.75 -7.77
N ASP A 540 2.03 -24.38 -7.18
CA ASP A 540 0.61 -24.03 -7.38
C ASP A 540 0.09 -23.00 -6.37
N TYR A 541 0.93 -22.55 -5.41
CA TYR A 541 0.50 -21.50 -4.50
C TYR A 541 0.35 -20.18 -5.24
N GLU A 542 -0.73 -19.45 -4.89
CA GLU A 542 -1.01 -18.10 -5.36
C GLU A 542 -1.11 -17.13 -4.16
N PHE A 543 -0.97 -15.82 -4.40
CA PHE A 543 -0.94 -14.84 -3.32
C PHE A 543 -2.22 -14.88 -2.45
N ASP A 544 -3.37 -15.18 -3.07
CA ASP A 544 -4.66 -15.28 -2.36
C ASP A 544 -4.77 -16.51 -1.42
N ASP A 545 -3.84 -17.45 -1.50
CA ASP A 545 -3.73 -18.54 -0.52
C ASP A 545 -3.12 -18.06 0.81
N LEU A 546 -2.52 -16.88 0.85
CA LEU A 546 -1.89 -16.29 2.03
C LEU A 546 -2.80 -15.29 2.71
N ILE A 547 -2.89 -15.36 4.04
CA ILE A 547 -3.50 -14.33 4.87
C ILE A 547 -2.42 -13.79 5.79
N ILE A 548 -2.15 -12.50 5.70
CA ILE A 548 -1.25 -11.79 6.61
C ILE A 548 -2.11 -10.98 7.57
N GLU A 549 -2.29 -11.52 8.77
CA GLU A 549 -3.12 -10.93 9.80
C GLU A 549 -2.32 -9.96 10.67
N ASN A 550 -2.91 -8.82 11.00
CA ASN A 550 -2.33 -7.84 11.91
C ASN A 550 -1.01 -7.22 11.40
N TYR A 551 -0.88 -7.01 10.10
CA TYR A 551 0.25 -6.29 9.53
C TYR A 551 0.01 -4.78 9.56
N TYR A 552 0.56 -4.10 10.55
CA TYR A 552 0.44 -2.66 10.78
C TYR A 552 1.83 -1.99 10.73
N PRO A 553 2.48 -1.89 9.58
CA PRO A 553 3.81 -1.31 9.48
C PRO A 553 3.78 0.22 9.65
N CYS A 554 4.93 0.80 10.01
CA CYS A 554 5.16 2.22 9.79
C CYS A 554 5.12 2.54 8.29
N PRO A 555 4.91 3.81 7.89
CA PRO A 555 4.90 4.21 6.48
C PRO A 555 6.15 3.76 5.73
N SER A 556 6.05 3.65 4.40
CA SER A 556 7.20 3.35 3.54
C SER A 556 8.32 4.38 3.74
N ILE A 557 9.55 3.99 3.47
CA ILE A 557 10.71 4.87 3.38
C ILE A 557 11.15 4.87 1.92
N SER A 558 11.09 6.02 1.27
CA SER A 558 11.56 6.17 -0.10
C SER A 558 13.08 6.20 -0.13
N ALA A 559 13.68 5.36 -0.95
CA ALA A 559 15.11 5.34 -1.20
C ALA A 559 15.39 4.83 -2.61
N GLU A 560 16.49 5.27 -3.21
CA GLU A 560 16.89 4.84 -4.54
C GLU A 560 17.40 3.40 -4.52
N MET A 561 16.92 2.58 -5.45
CA MET A 561 17.46 1.23 -5.65
C MET A 561 18.77 1.34 -6.46
N ILE A 562 19.88 0.91 -5.84
CA ILE A 562 21.20 0.86 -6.46
C ILE A 562 21.38 -0.53 -7.11
N ALA A 563 21.60 -0.56 -8.44
CA ALA A 563 21.68 -1.78 -9.25
C ALA A 563 23.14 -2.14 -9.60
#